data_89ac37814db76de541cc9ff4445dcba7
#
_entry.id   89ac37814db76de541cc9ff4445dcba7
#
_cell.length_a   1.000
_cell.length_b   1.000
_cell.length_c   1.000
_cell.angle_alpha   90.00
_cell.angle_beta   90.00
_cell.angle_gamma   90.00
#
_symmetry.space_group_name_H-M   'P 1'
#
loop_
_entity.id
_entity.type
_entity.pdbx_description
1 polymer ?
#
loop_
_entity_poly.entity_id
_entity_poly.type
_entity_poly.pdbx_seq_one_letter_code
_entity_poly.pdbx_strand_id
1 'polypeptide(L)'
;AIVPIPLSNERAAQRGFNQAEVIAQKLSYVLKLKIENSILTRTKKTIAQHKYGRRVRFANVKGAFEAGAMGAQNRGVQGRGVRGKKVLLVDDISTTGATFLEAAKTLREAGVKEVRCFALSKKLKRGIVDHVS
;
A
#
# COMPACT_ATOMS: atom_id res chain seq x y z
N ALA A 1 0.67 6.01 11.87
CA ALA A 1 0.88 6.71 10.59
C ALA A 1 -0.04 6.18 9.51
N ILE A 2 -0.44 7.05 8.61
CA ILE A 2 -1.21 6.67 7.42
C ILE A 2 -0.24 6.56 6.25
N VAL A 3 -0.31 5.44 5.52
CA VAL A 3 0.54 5.17 4.37
C VAL A 3 -0.35 4.85 3.17
N PRO A 4 -0.45 5.76 2.20
CA PRO A 4 -1.17 5.45 0.96
C PRO A 4 -0.38 4.44 0.13
N ILE A 5 -1.10 3.52 -0.49
CA ILE A 5 -0.50 2.57 -1.44
C ILE A 5 0.01 3.37 -2.64
N PRO A 6 1.31 3.28 -2.96
CA PRO A 6 1.86 3.99 -4.10
C PRO A 6 1.37 3.42 -5.43
N LEU A 7 1.08 4.29 -6.39
CA LEU A 7 0.73 3.90 -7.75
C LEU A 7 1.95 3.36 -8.50
N SER A 8 1.70 2.44 -9.43
CA SER A 8 2.69 2.13 -10.45
C SER A 8 2.94 3.35 -11.34
N ASN A 9 4.16 3.45 -11.91
CA ASN A 9 4.49 4.56 -12.81
C ASN A 9 3.54 4.69 -14.00
N GLU A 10 3.05 3.57 -14.52
CA GLU A 10 2.07 3.56 -15.60
C GLU A 10 0.74 4.18 -15.19
N ARG A 11 0.22 3.83 -14.00
CA ARG A 11 -1.03 4.41 -13.49
C ARG A 11 -0.87 5.88 -13.13
N ALA A 12 0.26 6.28 -12.60
CA ALA A 12 0.56 7.68 -12.31
C ALA A 12 0.55 8.53 -13.58
N ALA A 13 1.13 8.02 -14.67
CA ALA A 13 1.12 8.68 -15.98
C ALA A 13 -0.29 8.82 -16.58
N GLN A 14 -1.14 7.81 -16.37
CA GLN A 14 -2.52 7.81 -16.89
C GLN A 14 -3.47 8.70 -16.09
N ARG A 15 -3.36 8.70 -14.76
CA ARG A 15 -4.31 9.39 -13.88
C ARG A 15 -3.86 10.78 -13.43
N GLY A 16 -2.58 11.08 -13.49
CA GLY A 16 -2.01 12.33 -13.03
C GLY A 16 -1.97 12.53 -11.52
N PHE A 17 -2.63 11.68 -10.73
CA PHE A 17 -2.62 11.73 -9.27
C PHE A 17 -2.91 10.36 -8.66
N ASN A 18 -2.53 10.18 -7.40
CA ASN A 18 -2.81 8.98 -6.64
C ASN A 18 -4.05 9.16 -5.77
N GLN A 19 -5.12 8.45 -6.09
CA GLN A 19 -6.36 8.51 -5.30
C GLN A 19 -6.19 8.06 -3.86
N ALA A 20 -5.30 7.12 -3.60
CA ALA A 20 -4.97 6.70 -2.24
C ALA A 20 -4.41 7.85 -1.40
N GLU A 21 -3.61 8.72 -1.99
CA GLU A 21 -3.11 9.92 -1.30
C GLU A 21 -4.23 10.90 -0.95
N VAL A 22 -5.19 11.09 -1.83
CA VAL A 22 -6.35 11.96 -1.57
C VAL A 22 -7.17 11.42 -0.40
N ILE A 23 -7.43 10.12 -0.38
CA ILE A 23 -8.14 9.46 0.71
C ILE A 23 -7.33 9.55 2.01
N ALA A 24 -6.03 9.32 1.94
CA ALA A 24 -5.14 9.44 3.08
C ALA A 24 -5.16 10.85 3.71
N GLN A 25 -5.19 11.90 2.88
CA GLN A 25 -5.30 13.27 3.36
C GLN A 25 -6.59 13.51 4.13
N LYS A 26 -7.72 13.02 3.63
CA LYS A 26 -9.00 13.12 4.32
C LYS A 26 -9.02 12.36 5.64
N LEU A 27 -8.49 11.14 5.65
CA LEU A 27 -8.37 10.34 6.86
C LEU A 27 -7.41 10.96 7.87
N SER A 28 -6.31 11.54 7.42
CA SER A 28 -5.36 12.26 8.25
C SER A 28 -6.03 13.42 8.99
N TYR A 29 -6.85 14.17 8.29
CA TYR A 29 -7.60 15.27 8.88
C TYR A 29 -8.60 14.80 9.95
N VAL A 30 -9.37 13.77 9.65
CA VAL A 30 -10.41 13.23 10.55
C VAL A 30 -9.81 12.52 11.76
N LEU A 31 -8.81 11.66 11.52
CA LEU A 31 -8.19 10.82 12.55
C LEU A 31 -7.03 11.51 13.27
N LYS A 32 -6.59 12.66 12.78
CA LYS A 32 -5.42 13.40 13.27
C LYS A 32 -4.15 12.53 13.32
N LEU A 33 -3.95 11.75 12.25
CA LEU A 33 -2.79 10.91 12.06
C LEU A 33 -1.90 11.47 10.96
N LYS A 34 -0.61 11.32 11.12
CA LYS A 34 0.38 11.77 10.15
C LYS A 34 0.41 10.87 8.93
N ILE A 35 0.50 11.47 7.74
CA ILE A 35 0.76 10.75 6.49
C ILE A 35 2.26 10.61 6.30
N GLU A 36 2.69 9.41 5.94
CA GLU A 36 4.09 9.13 5.64
C GLU A 36 4.21 8.43 4.27
N ASN A 37 4.45 9.21 3.23
CA ASN A 37 4.53 8.73 1.85
C ASN A 37 5.83 7.97 1.53
N SER A 38 6.88 8.22 2.30
CA SER A 38 8.21 7.65 2.05
C SER A 38 8.41 6.25 2.63
N ILE A 39 7.50 5.80 3.49
CA ILE A 39 7.63 4.51 4.17
C ILE A 39 7.47 3.33 3.21
N LEU A 40 6.61 3.47 2.21
CA LEU A 40 6.34 2.42 1.22
C LEU A 40 6.51 2.99 -0.18
N THR A 41 7.34 2.35 -0.97
CA THR A 41 7.58 2.72 -2.36
C THR A 41 7.32 1.53 -3.29
N ARG A 42 6.95 1.82 -4.51
CA ARG A 42 6.76 0.79 -5.53
C ARG A 42 7.98 0.76 -6.45
N THR A 43 8.59 -0.40 -6.54
CA THR A 43 9.88 -0.58 -7.27
C THR A 43 9.75 -1.41 -8.52
N LYS A 44 8.66 -2.17 -8.66
CA LYS A 44 8.48 -3.09 -9.78
C LYS A 44 7.31 -2.64 -10.65
N LYS A 45 7.51 -2.62 -11.97
CA LYS A 45 6.40 -2.49 -12.91
C LYS A 45 5.50 -3.72 -12.79
N THR A 46 4.28 -3.52 -12.34
CA THR A 46 3.26 -4.55 -12.40
C THR A 46 2.58 -4.47 -13.77
N ILE A 47 2.55 -5.58 -14.49
CA ILE A 47 1.87 -5.67 -15.78
C ILE A 47 0.35 -5.53 -15.54
N ALA A 48 -0.32 -4.72 -16.35
CA ALA A 48 -1.77 -4.57 -16.27
C ALA A 48 -2.45 -5.93 -16.52
N GLN A 49 -3.21 -6.42 -15.54
CA GLN A 49 -3.65 -7.80 -15.47
C GLN A 49 -5.15 -7.97 -15.66
N HIS A 50 -5.70 -7.28 -16.64
CA HIS A 50 -7.14 -7.42 -16.93
C HIS A 50 -7.56 -8.77 -17.48
N LYS A 51 -6.60 -9.55 -17.97
CA LYS A 51 -6.85 -10.82 -18.68
C LYS A 51 -6.52 -12.07 -17.87
N TYR A 52 -6.01 -11.93 -16.66
CA TYR A 52 -5.46 -13.06 -15.92
C TYR A 52 -6.21 -13.31 -14.62
N GLY A 53 -6.25 -14.58 -14.22
CA GLY A 53 -6.92 -14.99 -13.01
C GLY A 53 -6.21 -14.53 -11.72
N ARG A 54 -6.86 -14.83 -10.60
CA ARG A 54 -6.43 -14.42 -9.25
C ARG A 54 -4.97 -14.77 -8.94
N ARG A 55 -4.49 -15.95 -9.34
CA ARG A 55 -3.11 -16.38 -9.09
C ARG A 55 -2.07 -15.47 -9.74
N VAL A 56 -2.36 -15.00 -10.94
CA VAL A 56 -1.44 -14.10 -11.66
C VAL A 56 -1.38 -12.73 -11.01
N ARG A 57 -2.49 -12.25 -10.46
CA ARG A 57 -2.52 -10.98 -9.72
C ARG A 57 -1.63 -11.03 -8.48
N PHE A 58 -1.68 -12.12 -7.71
CA PHE A 58 -0.80 -12.31 -6.57
C PHE A 58 0.67 -12.39 -6.98
N ALA A 59 0.99 -13.13 -8.05
CA ALA A 59 2.35 -13.24 -8.57
C ALA A 59 2.91 -11.90 -9.05
N ASN A 60 2.06 -11.03 -9.64
CA ASN A 60 2.50 -9.75 -10.18
C ASN A 60 2.78 -8.68 -9.13
N VAL A 61 2.16 -8.75 -7.98
CA VAL A 61 2.44 -7.81 -6.90
C VAL A 61 3.58 -8.28 -6.00
N LYS A 62 4.00 -9.54 -6.12
CA LYS A 62 5.12 -10.08 -5.34
C LYS A 62 6.40 -9.28 -5.59
N GLY A 63 6.98 -8.75 -4.53
CA GLY A 63 8.18 -7.91 -4.61
C GLY A 63 7.96 -6.53 -5.21
N ALA A 64 6.71 -6.10 -5.39
CA ALA A 64 6.39 -4.80 -5.97
C ALA A 64 6.71 -3.60 -5.06
N PHE A 65 6.84 -3.83 -3.76
CA PHE A 65 7.03 -2.79 -2.78
C PHE A 65 8.34 -2.92 -2.04
N GLU A 66 8.88 -1.78 -1.65
CA GLU A 66 10.00 -1.67 -0.70
C GLU A 66 9.60 -0.77 0.45
N ALA A 67 10.01 -1.14 1.65
CA ALA A 67 9.89 -0.27 2.81
C ALA A 67 11.06 0.71 2.82
N GLY A 68 10.75 2.00 2.72
CA GLY A 68 11.73 3.06 2.75
C GLY A 68 12.16 3.40 4.16
N ALA A 69 13.46 3.63 4.35
CA ALA A 69 13.93 4.42 5.48
C ALA A 69 13.57 5.89 5.21
N MET A 70 13.03 6.57 6.19
CA MET A 70 12.89 8.02 6.10
C MET A 70 14.27 8.64 5.82
N GLY A 71 14.43 9.16 4.61
CA GLY A 71 15.69 9.74 4.16
C GLY A 71 16.57 8.75 3.41
N ALA A 72 16.41 8.71 2.09
CA ALA A 72 17.20 7.87 1.17
C ALA A 72 18.72 8.13 1.19
N GLN A 73 19.20 8.94 2.09
CA GLN A 73 20.63 9.31 2.18
C GLN A 73 21.42 8.48 3.17
N ASN A 74 20.78 7.68 3.99
CA ASN A 74 21.49 6.81 4.93
C ASN A 74 21.41 5.35 4.50
N ARG A 75 22.29 4.99 3.59
CA ARG A 75 22.52 3.61 3.15
C ARG A 75 23.06 2.71 4.29
N GLY A 76 22.46 2.66 5.39
CA GLY A 76 22.91 1.82 6.51
C GLY A 76 21.83 1.59 7.55
N VAL A 77 20.67 2.19 7.31
CA VAL A 77 19.59 2.20 8.30
C VAL A 77 18.29 1.72 7.66
N GLN A 78 18.38 0.58 6.99
CA GLN A 78 17.17 -0.09 6.50
C GLN A 78 16.24 -0.37 7.69
N GLY A 79 15.06 0.17 7.61
CA GLY A 79 13.97 -0.15 8.51
C GLY A 79 13.88 0.64 9.81
N ARG A 80 14.81 1.54 10.15
CA ARG A 80 14.71 2.30 11.41
C ARG A 80 13.52 3.26 11.45
N GLY A 81 13.11 3.83 10.32
CA GLY A 81 11.99 4.76 10.26
C GLY A 81 10.62 4.13 10.47
N VAL A 82 10.48 2.82 10.25
CA VAL A 82 9.21 2.11 10.32
C VAL A 82 9.11 1.15 11.51
N ARG A 83 10.23 0.83 12.11
CA ARG A 83 10.29 -0.16 13.20
C ARG A 83 9.45 0.27 14.40
N GLY A 84 8.57 -0.63 14.85
CA GLY A 84 7.70 -0.41 15.99
C GLY A 84 6.48 0.46 15.71
N LYS A 85 6.33 0.99 14.50
CA LYS A 85 5.18 1.81 14.13
C LYS A 85 3.93 0.98 13.88
N LYS A 86 2.79 1.60 14.11
CA LYS A 86 1.49 1.13 13.66
C LYS A 86 1.12 1.89 12.39
N VAL A 87 0.76 1.17 11.34
CA VAL A 87 0.51 1.73 10.02
C VAL A 87 -0.90 1.41 9.57
N LEU A 88 -1.58 2.43 9.04
CA LEU A 88 -2.83 2.27 8.30
C LEU A 88 -2.52 2.42 6.81
N LEU A 89 -2.57 1.31 6.09
CA LEU A 89 -2.48 1.31 4.63
C LEU A 89 -3.80 1.74 4.01
N VAL A 90 -3.72 2.61 3.04
CA VAL A 90 -4.91 3.18 2.37
C VAL A 90 -4.84 2.97 0.87
N ASP A 91 -5.93 2.50 0.30
CA ASP A 91 -6.13 2.42 -1.14
C ASP A 91 -7.57 2.82 -1.50
N ASP A 92 -7.81 3.10 -2.78
CA ASP A 92 -9.15 3.46 -3.27
C ASP A 92 -10.03 2.22 -3.46
N ILE A 93 -9.51 1.19 -4.10
CA ILE A 93 -10.22 -0.04 -4.41
C ILE A 93 -9.38 -1.26 -4.04
N SER A 94 -9.98 -2.19 -3.32
CA SER A 94 -9.42 -3.53 -3.12
C SER A 94 -10.25 -4.56 -3.88
N THR A 95 -9.61 -5.34 -4.74
CA THR A 95 -10.25 -6.42 -5.49
C THR A 95 -10.00 -7.77 -4.86
N THR A 96 -8.75 -8.21 -4.83
CA THR A 96 -8.33 -9.51 -4.28
C THR A 96 -7.66 -9.39 -2.93
N GLY A 97 -7.26 -8.18 -2.53
CA GLY A 97 -6.43 -7.94 -1.36
C GLY A 97 -4.94 -8.20 -1.61
N ALA A 98 -4.54 -8.60 -2.81
CA ALA A 98 -3.16 -8.94 -3.12
C ALA A 98 -2.20 -7.78 -2.89
N THR A 99 -2.58 -6.57 -3.29
CA THR A 99 -1.79 -5.35 -3.08
C THR A 99 -1.57 -5.06 -1.60
N PHE A 100 -2.64 -5.12 -0.80
CA PHE A 100 -2.54 -4.92 0.65
C PHE A 100 -1.70 -5.99 1.33
N LEU A 101 -1.87 -7.26 0.94
CA LEU A 101 -1.11 -8.36 1.52
C LEU A 101 0.39 -8.20 1.27
N GLU A 102 0.77 -7.87 0.05
CA GLU A 102 2.18 -7.66 -0.30
C GLU A 102 2.78 -6.43 0.38
N ALA A 103 2.05 -5.33 0.39
CA ALA A 103 2.48 -4.11 1.08
C ALA A 103 2.61 -4.34 2.59
N ALA A 104 1.65 -5.02 3.21
CA ALA A 104 1.70 -5.35 4.63
C ALA A 104 2.86 -6.28 4.96
N LYS A 105 3.11 -7.28 4.13
CA LYS A 105 4.25 -8.18 4.28
C LYS A 105 5.57 -7.40 4.25
N THR A 106 5.74 -6.52 3.27
CA THR A 106 6.92 -5.67 3.13
C THR A 106 7.15 -4.82 4.37
N LEU A 107 6.09 -4.20 4.90
CA LEU A 107 6.19 -3.37 6.10
C LEU A 107 6.49 -4.20 7.35
N ARG A 108 5.89 -5.37 7.50
CA ARG A 108 6.17 -6.26 8.65
C ARG A 108 7.61 -6.76 8.63
N GLU A 109 8.12 -7.13 7.48
CA GLU A 109 9.53 -7.53 7.32
C GLU A 109 10.49 -6.40 7.67
N ALA A 110 10.08 -5.15 7.48
CA ALA A 110 10.86 -3.98 7.86
C ALA A 110 10.73 -3.61 9.35
N GLY A 111 9.90 -4.31 10.12
CA GLY A 111 9.76 -4.12 11.55
C GLY A 111 8.55 -3.33 12.01
N VAL A 112 7.58 -3.06 11.15
CA VAL A 112 6.31 -2.44 11.54
C VAL A 112 5.58 -3.36 12.52
N LYS A 113 5.10 -2.79 13.62
CA LYS A 113 4.45 -3.53 14.69
C LYS A 113 3.04 -4.01 14.32
N GLU A 114 2.28 -3.15 13.65
CA GLU A 114 0.89 -3.43 13.29
C GLU A 114 0.57 -2.77 11.95
N VAL A 115 -0.08 -3.52 11.07
CA VAL A 115 -0.57 -3.02 9.79
C VAL A 115 -2.07 -3.25 9.71
N ARG A 116 -2.82 -2.18 9.50
CA ARG A 116 -4.24 -2.23 9.16
C ARG A 116 -4.44 -1.69 7.76
N CYS A 117 -5.49 -2.10 7.10
CA CYS A 117 -5.79 -1.71 5.74
C CYS A 117 -7.17 -1.06 5.65
N PHE A 118 -7.25 0.02 4.88
CA PHE A 118 -8.49 0.71 4.57
C PHE A 118 -8.62 0.87 3.07
N ALA A 119 -9.75 0.41 2.52
CA ALA A 119 -10.13 0.68 1.14
C ALA A 119 -11.49 1.36 1.11
N LEU A 120 -11.62 2.40 0.27
CA LEU A 120 -12.87 3.12 0.11
C LEU A 120 -13.95 2.24 -0.52
N SER A 121 -13.55 1.37 -1.44
CA SER A 121 -14.45 0.44 -2.12
C SER A 121 -13.79 -0.92 -2.20
N LYS A 122 -14.62 -1.95 -2.00
CA LYS A 122 -14.22 -3.33 -2.22
C LYS A 122 -15.07 -3.93 -3.32
N LYS A 123 -14.41 -4.44 -4.36
CA LYS A 123 -15.11 -5.18 -5.40
C LYS A 123 -15.41 -6.59 -4.88
N LEU A 124 -16.61 -6.78 -4.34
CA LEU A 124 -17.03 -8.06 -3.80
C LEU A 124 -17.37 -9.04 -4.92
N LYS A 125 -16.81 -10.24 -4.84
CA LYS A 125 -17.48 -11.39 -5.46
C LYS A 125 -18.71 -11.71 -4.63
N ARG A 126 -19.81 -11.97 -5.33
CA ARG A 126 -21.11 -12.29 -4.74
C ARG A 126 -20.96 -13.27 -3.56
N GLY A 127 -21.32 -12.85 -2.36
CA GLY A 127 -21.40 -13.71 -1.17
C GLY A 127 -20.21 -13.67 -0.21
N ILE A 128 -19.17 -12.87 -0.44
CA ILE A 128 -18.05 -12.75 0.49
C ILE A 128 -18.02 -11.35 1.08
N VAL A 129 -18.21 -11.28 2.38
CA VAL A 129 -17.98 -10.04 3.15
C VAL A 129 -16.66 -10.21 3.89
N ASP A 130 -15.62 -9.55 3.42
CA ASP A 130 -14.37 -9.43 4.15
C ASP A 130 -14.32 -8.08 4.85
N HIS A 131 -14.14 -8.12 6.16
CA HIS A 131 -13.84 -6.91 6.90
C HIS A 131 -12.38 -6.55 6.71
N VAL A 132 -12.14 -5.49 5.97
CA VAL A 132 -10.83 -4.86 5.89
C VAL A 132 -10.80 -3.78 6.96
N SER A 133 -10.25 -4.11 8.07
CA SER A 133 -9.99 -3.15 9.14
C SER A 133 -8.51 -3.07 9.43
#